data_53343c9e78c22d7dffa5f1b5ecc33f8b
#
_entry.id   53343c9e78c22d7dffa5f1b5ecc33f8b
#
_cell.length_a   1.000
_cell.length_b   1.000
_cell.length_c   1.000
_cell.angle_alpha   90.00
_cell.angle_beta   90.00
_cell.angle_gamma   90.00
#
_symmetry.space_group_name_H-M   'P 1'
#
loop_
_entity.id
_entity.type
_entity.pdbx_description
1 polymer ?
#
loop_
_entity_poly.entity_id
_entity_poly.type
_entity_poly.pdbx_seq_one_letter_code
_entity_poly.pdbx_strand_id
1 'polypeptide(L)'
;MQGSHNTPEFSHGRCTPLVALPQGVNSWSPVGFSYVGRSAAGVGGCGIVLRPLTEAPSPETATATVDTASIVGRPHYFRMRTSDGILSEMSPTERCAVFRFTYPRRSEALLALSGEEMDGVEADAAARCVTGYVIRRSNVSQ
;
A
#
# COMPACT_ATOMS: atom_id res chain seq x y z
N MET A 1 14.18 -8.99 -0.30
CA MET A 1 13.54 -7.91 -1.06
C MET A 1 14.36 -6.64 -0.84
N GLN A 2 14.99 -6.13 -1.90
CA GLN A 2 15.67 -4.84 -1.79
C GLN A 2 14.63 -3.75 -1.52
N GLY A 3 14.92 -2.85 -0.60
CA GLY A 3 14.04 -1.74 -0.26
C GLY A 3 13.26 -1.89 1.05
N SER A 4 12.93 -3.08 1.51
CA SER A 4 12.25 -3.28 2.78
C SER A 4 13.17 -3.29 4.01
N HIS A 5 14.49 -3.35 3.80
CA HIS A 5 15.52 -3.36 4.85
C HIS A 5 16.60 -2.29 4.60
N ASN A 6 16.22 -1.20 3.95
CA ASN A 6 17.17 -0.13 3.67
C ASN A 6 17.51 0.64 4.93
N THR A 7 18.82 0.77 5.19
CA THR A 7 19.36 1.69 6.18
C THR A 7 20.11 2.82 5.46
N PRO A 8 20.37 3.96 6.11
CA PRO A 8 21.22 5.01 5.54
C PRO A 8 22.59 4.53 5.10
N GLU A 9 23.10 3.48 5.75
CA GLU A 9 24.39 2.84 5.48
C GLU A 9 24.32 1.87 4.30
N PHE A 10 23.15 1.26 4.10
CA PHE A 10 22.91 0.28 3.06
C PHE A 10 21.90 0.82 2.05
N SER A 11 22.34 1.03 0.81
CA SER A 11 21.56 1.57 -0.32
C SER A 11 21.05 3.02 -0.17
N HIS A 12 21.47 3.75 0.84
CA HIS A 12 21.11 5.18 1.06
C HIS A 12 19.60 5.48 0.98
N GLY A 13 18.75 4.53 1.29
CA GLY A 13 17.29 4.70 1.29
C GLY A 13 16.65 4.94 -0.09
N ARG A 14 17.39 4.72 -1.19
CA ARG A 14 16.91 5.04 -2.55
C ARG A 14 16.16 3.91 -3.26
N CYS A 15 16.03 2.77 -2.63
CA CYS A 15 15.30 1.64 -3.20
C CYS A 15 13.89 1.57 -2.62
N THR A 16 12.89 1.82 -3.43
CA THR A 16 11.49 1.61 -3.05
C THR A 16 11.15 0.13 -3.26
N PRO A 17 10.63 -0.57 -2.23
CA PRO A 17 10.14 -1.92 -2.43
C PRO A 17 8.91 -1.87 -3.33
N LEU A 18 8.97 -2.53 -4.47
CA LEU A 18 7.88 -2.58 -5.42
C LEU A 18 7.45 -4.02 -5.67
N VAL A 19 6.15 -4.24 -5.77
CA VAL A 19 5.55 -5.48 -6.21
C VAL A 19 4.77 -5.19 -7.49
N ALA A 20 5.19 -5.81 -8.57
CA ALA A 20 4.61 -5.61 -9.89
C ALA A 20 4.87 -6.83 -10.76
N LEU A 21 4.01 -7.08 -11.72
CA LEU A 21 4.29 -8.02 -12.81
C LEU A 21 5.32 -7.40 -13.78
N PRO A 22 6.15 -8.20 -14.47
CA PRO A 22 7.20 -7.71 -15.35
C PRO A 22 6.72 -6.73 -16.43
N GLN A 23 5.51 -6.92 -16.92
CA GLN A 23 4.89 -6.07 -17.95
C GLN A 23 3.62 -5.37 -17.46
N GLY A 24 3.36 -5.41 -16.14
CA GLY A 24 2.22 -4.74 -15.54
C GLY A 24 2.36 -3.21 -15.62
N VAL A 25 1.25 -2.52 -15.79
CA VAL A 25 1.19 -1.06 -15.74
C VAL A 25 1.11 -0.53 -14.31
N ASN A 26 0.79 -1.41 -13.36
CA ASN A 26 0.65 -1.08 -11.95
C ASN A 26 1.81 -1.63 -11.13
N SER A 27 2.23 -0.85 -10.16
CA SER A 27 3.14 -1.28 -9.12
C SER A 27 2.62 -0.85 -7.75
N TRP A 28 2.90 -1.65 -6.73
CA TRP A 28 2.46 -1.42 -5.37
C TRP A 28 3.65 -1.43 -4.44
N SER A 29 3.71 -0.49 -3.52
CA SER A 29 4.66 -0.53 -2.43
C SER A 29 4.01 -1.23 -1.24
N PRO A 30 4.67 -2.21 -0.62
CA PRO A 30 4.17 -2.86 0.59
C PRO A 30 4.16 -1.94 1.82
N VAL A 31 4.83 -0.81 1.76
CA VAL A 31 4.78 0.20 2.83
C VAL A 31 3.43 0.89 2.79
N GLY A 32 2.45 0.37 3.54
CA GLY A 32 1.07 0.85 3.55
C GLY A 32 0.28 0.51 2.29
N PHE A 33 0.72 -0.46 1.49
CA PHE A 33 0.09 -0.84 0.22
C PHE A 33 -0.26 0.34 -0.67
N SER A 34 0.70 1.22 -0.85
CA SER A 34 0.54 2.36 -1.72
C SER A 34 0.61 1.95 -3.19
N TYR A 35 -0.34 2.42 -3.97
CA TYR A 35 -0.24 2.34 -5.42
C TYR A 35 0.86 3.29 -5.91
N VAL A 36 1.88 2.75 -6.56
CA VAL A 36 2.96 3.53 -7.15
C VAL A 36 2.77 3.52 -8.65
N GLY A 37 2.19 4.59 -9.18
CA GLY A 37 2.09 4.77 -10.62
C GLY A 37 3.49 4.82 -11.26
N ARG A 38 3.62 4.38 -12.49
CA ARG A 38 4.85 4.57 -13.28
C ARG A 38 5.08 6.06 -13.52
N SER A 39 5.80 6.70 -12.64
CA SER A 39 6.40 7.99 -12.90
C SER A 39 7.91 7.79 -12.97
N ALA A 40 8.49 8.11 -14.10
CA ALA A 40 9.94 8.06 -14.31
C ALA A 40 10.69 9.10 -13.47
N ALA A 41 10.00 9.98 -12.79
CA ALA A 41 10.57 11.08 -12.05
C ALA A 41 10.31 10.91 -10.54
N GLY A 42 11.13 10.10 -9.91
CA GLY A 42 11.24 10.10 -8.46
C GLY A 42 10.11 9.40 -7.71
N VAL A 43 10.40 9.03 -6.49
CA VAL A 43 9.51 8.44 -5.49
C VAL A 43 8.49 9.46 -5.01
N GLY A 44 7.71 9.98 -5.93
CA GLY A 44 6.55 10.79 -5.64
C GLY A 44 5.37 9.88 -5.44
N GLY A 45 4.84 9.86 -4.24
CA GLY A 45 3.76 9.01 -3.82
C GLY A 45 2.62 8.99 -4.80
N CYS A 46 2.07 7.85 -4.96
CA CYS A 46 0.84 7.63 -5.66
C CYS A 46 -0.32 7.98 -4.79
N GLY A 47 -1.32 8.39 -5.45
CA GLY A 47 -2.46 8.96 -4.83
C GLY A 47 -3.26 8.07 -3.88
N ILE A 48 -3.06 6.76 -3.81
CA ILE A 48 -3.93 5.87 -3.04
C ILE A 48 -3.11 4.99 -2.09
N VAL A 49 -3.49 5.00 -0.82
CA VAL A 49 -2.92 4.15 0.24
C VAL A 49 -4.03 3.33 0.88
N LEU A 50 -3.86 2.02 0.91
CA LEU A 50 -4.71 1.09 1.64
C LEU A 50 -4.02 0.70 2.94
N ARG A 51 -4.68 0.93 4.08
CA ARG A 51 -4.15 0.57 5.40
C ARG A 51 -5.18 -0.25 6.17
N PRO A 52 -4.91 -1.54 6.43
CA PRO A 52 -5.72 -2.31 7.35
C PRO A 52 -5.46 -1.87 8.80
N LEU A 53 -6.50 -1.81 9.62
CA LEU A 53 -6.48 -1.34 11.00
C LEU A 53 -7.33 -2.24 11.88
N THR A 54 -6.91 -2.43 13.13
CA THR A 54 -7.65 -3.17 14.16
C THR A 54 -8.59 -2.30 15.00
N GLU A 55 -8.45 -0.98 14.86
CA GLU A 55 -9.26 0.04 15.53
C GLU A 55 -9.32 1.31 14.70
N ALA A 56 -10.27 2.18 14.98
CA ALA A 56 -10.38 3.46 14.29
C ALA A 56 -9.13 4.33 14.55
N PRO A 57 -8.59 5.00 13.52
CA PRO A 57 -7.40 5.82 13.69
C PRO A 57 -7.70 7.01 14.61
N SER A 58 -6.84 7.20 15.61
CA SER A 58 -6.84 8.36 16.49
C SER A 58 -5.43 8.98 16.54
N PRO A 59 -5.27 10.22 17.02
CA PRO A 59 -3.94 10.82 17.19
C PRO A 59 -3.02 10.02 18.11
N GLU A 60 -3.60 9.21 18.98
CA GLU A 60 -2.88 8.38 19.96
C GLU A 60 -2.62 6.96 19.47
N THR A 61 -3.25 6.57 18.35
CA THR A 61 -3.08 5.22 17.78
C THR A 61 -1.65 5.05 17.28
N ALA A 62 -0.93 4.14 17.92
CA ALA A 62 0.44 3.83 17.53
C ALA A 62 0.47 3.25 16.10
N THR A 63 1.41 3.69 15.30
CA THR A 63 1.62 3.09 13.99
C THR A 63 2.17 1.67 14.15
N ALA A 64 1.44 0.69 13.64
CA ALA A 64 1.89 -0.68 13.65
C ALA A 64 3.18 -0.83 12.84
N THR A 65 4.14 -1.57 13.41
CA THR A 65 5.42 -1.86 12.76
C THR A 65 5.34 -3.17 11.99
N VAL A 66 6.14 -3.30 10.94
CA VAL A 66 6.20 -4.53 10.15
C VAL A 66 7.14 -5.54 10.80
N ASP A 67 6.67 -6.76 10.99
CA ASP A 67 7.52 -7.90 11.31
C ASP A 67 8.29 -8.32 10.07
N THR A 68 9.55 -7.92 10.01
CA THR A 68 10.41 -8.15 8.83
C THR A 68 10.69 -9.63 8.59
N ALA A 69 10.64 -10.48 9.62
CA ALA A 69 10.81 -11.93 9.47
C ALA A 69 9.61 -12.60 8.77
N SER A 70 8.45 -11.96 8.82
CA SER A 70 7.22 -12.45 8.17
C SER A 70 7.16 -12.17 6.67
N ILE A 71 8.05 -11.31 6.16
CA ILE A 71 7.99 -10.85 4.78
C ILE A 71 8.31 -11.98 3.81
N VAL A 72 7.39 -12.21 2.89
CA VAL A 72 7.59 -13.05 1.72
C VAL A 72 7.33 -12.22 0.47
N GLY A 73 8.34 -12.07 -0.39
CA GLY A 73 8.26 -11.33 -1.64
C GLY A 73 8.57 -12.22 -2.83
N ARG A 74 7.63 -12.29 -3.78
CA ARG A 74 7.77 -12.91 -5.10
C ARG A 74 7.24 -11.94 -6.16
N PRO A 75 7.60 -12.05 -7.43
CA PRO A 75 7.09 -11.13 -8.46
C PRO A 75 5.56 -11.03 -8.51
N HIS A 76 4.86 -12.11 -8.23
CA HIS A 76 3.41 -12.23 -8.29
C HIS A 76 2.71 -12.30 -6.92
N TYR A 77 3.46 -12.19 -5.82
CA TYR A 77 2.90 -12.35 -4.47
C TYR A 77 3.75 -11.65 -3.43
N PHE A 78 3.09 -10.95 -2.54
CA PHE A 78 3.70 -10.34 -1.37
C PHE A 78 2.89 -10.67 -0.11
N ARG A 79 3.60 -10.90 0.99
CA ARG A 79 3.00 -11.14 2.30
C ARG A 79 3.83 -10.47 3.37
N MET A 80 3.15 -9.86 4.35
CA MET A 80 3.77 -9.36 5.57
C MET A 80 2.80 -9.44 6.75
N ARG A 81 3.32 -9.46 7.97
CA ARG A 81 2.57 -9.34 9.21
C ARG A 81 2.98 -8.06 9.94
N THR A 82 2.03 -7.40 10.57
CA THR A 82 2.24 -6.22 11.40
C THR A 82 2.18 -6.57 12.87
N SER A 83 2.73 -5.69 13.73
CA SER A 83 2.81 -5.90 15.19
C SER A 83 1.45 -6.00 15.86
N ASP A 84 0.40 -5.43 15.29
CA ASP A 84 -1.00 -5.57 15.69
C ASP A 84 -1.63 -6.90 15.26
N GLY A 85 -0.84 -7.77 14.60
CA GLY A 85 -1.22 -9.13 14.23
C GLY A 85 -1.93 -9.28 12.89
N ILE A 86 -2.12 -8.21 12.14
CA ILE A 86 -2.74 -8.30 10.81
C ILE A 86 -1.78 -8.99 9.84
N LEU A 87 -2.27 -9.99 9.13
CA LEU A 87 -1.58 -10.61 7.99
C LEU A 87 -2.12 -9.98 6.71
N SER A 88 -1.24 -9.33 5.99
CA SER A 88 -1.53 -8.68 4.72
C SER A 88 -0.90 -9.45 3.57
N GLU A 89 -1.68 -9.77 2.57
CA GLU A 89 -1.27 -10.48 1.36
C GLU A 89 -1.72 -9.70 0.14
N MET A 90 -0.92 -9.73 -0.90
CA MET A 90 -1.21 -9.03 -2.16
C MET A 90 -0.72 -9.85 -3.34
N SER A 91 -1.51 -9.84 -4.41
CA SER A 91 -1.12 -10.36 -5.72
C SER A 91 -1.43 -9.30 -6.79
N PRO A 92 -0.42 -8.77 -7.49
CA PRO A 92 -0.64 -7.83 -8.57
C PRO A 92 -1.15 -8.52 -9.81
N THR A 93 -1.93 -7.80 -10.60
CA THR A 93 -2.30 -8.15 -11.97
C THR A 93 -1.73 -7.09 -12.93
N GLU A 94 -2.00 -7.18 -14.21
CA GLU A 94 -1.52 -6.17 -15.18
C GLU A 94 -2.01 -4.76 -14.85
N ARG A 95 -3.23 -4.62 -14.35
CA ARG A 95 -3.89 -3.32 -14.13
C ARG A 95 -4.46 -3.13 -12.75
N CYS A 96 -4.55 -4.18 -11.95
CA CYS A 96 -5.15 -4.18 -10.63
C CYS A 96 -4.26 -4.89 -9.62
N ALA A 97 -4.74 -5.01 -8.39
CA ALA A 97 -4.18 -5.91 -7.41
C ALA A 97 -5.31 -6.53 -6.58
N VAL A 98 -5.08 -7.74 -6.11
CA VAL A 98 -5.94 -8.42 -5.15
C VAL A 98 -5.26 -8.36 -3.80
N PHE A 99 -5.99 -7.90 -2.79
CA PHE A 99 -5.53 -7.83 -1.41
C PHE A 99 -6.35 -8.78 -0.54
N ARG A 100 -5.69 -9.41 0.42
CA ARG A 100 -6.32 -10.16 1.48
C ARG A 100 -5.74 -9.74 2.81
N PHE A 101 -6.60 -9.29 3.71
CA PHE A 101 -6.24 -8.93 5.07
C PHE A 101 -6.86 -9.92 6.04
N THR A 102 -6.04 -10.57 6.85
CA THR A 102 -6.49 -11.48 7.91
C THR A 102 -6.24 -10.81 9.25
N TYR A 103 -7.33 -10.52 9.94
CA TYR A 103 -7.32 -9.82 11.22
C TYR A 103 -7.22 -10.79 12.40
N PRO A 104 -6.65 -10.37 13.52
CA PRO A 104 -6.69 -11.13 14.78
C PRO A 104 -8.14 -11.38 15.22
N ARG A 105 -8.36 -12.48 15.93
CA ARG A 105 -9.66 -12.72 16.56
C ARG A 105 -9.96 -11.62 17.57
N ARG A 106 -11.21 -11.12 17.61
CA ARG A 106 -11.72 -10.09 18.52
C ARG A 106 -11.22 -8.67 18.24
N SER A 107 -10.63 -8.38 17.09
CA SER A 107 -10.39 -7.02 16.62
C SER A 107 -11.47 -6.57 15.64
N GLU A 108 -11.64 -5.29 15.51
CA GLU A 108 -12.38 -4.75 14.36
C GLU A 108 -11.59 -4.97 13.08
N ALA A 109 -12.31 -5.17 11.98
CA ALA A 109 -11.70 -5.35 10.66
C ALA A 109 -11.96 -4.08 9.85
N LEU A 110 -11.07 -3.12 9.95
CA LEU A 110 -11.18 -1.84 9.27
C LEU A 110 -10.16 -1.74 8.14
N LEU A 111 -10.53 -1.04 7.09
CA LEU A 111 -9.66 -0.71 5.98
C LEU A 111 -9.73 0.80 5.73
N ALA A 112 -8.67 1.51 6.04
CA ALA A 112 -8.55 2.92 5.70
C ALA A 112 -8.07 3.07 4.26
N LEU A 113 -8.78 3.91 3.52
CA LEU A 113 -8.43 4.37 2.20
C LEU A 113 -8.05 5.84 2.32
N SER A 114 -6.84 6.20 1.94
CA SER A 114 -6.37 7.58 1.98
C SER A 114 -5.55 7.90 0.73
N GLY A 115 -5.36 9.18 0.46
CA GLY A 115 -4.55 9.64 -0.65
C GLY A 115 -4.43 11.16 -0.65
N GLU A 116 -3.40 11.65 -1.30
CA GLU A 116 -3.28 13.08 -1.59
C GLU A 116 -4.23 13.43 -2.74
N GLU A 117 -4.96 14.52 -2.59
CA GLU A 117 -5.88 15.03 -3.62
C GLU A 117 -6.91 13.98 -4.12
N MET A 118 -7.44 13.16 -3.22
CA MET A 118 -8.58 12.28 -3.53
C MET A 118 -9.85 13.12 -3.62
N ASP A 119 -10.66 12.86 -4.64
CA ASP A 119 -11.94 13.52 -4.86
C ASP A 119 -13.00 12.54 -5.36
N GLY A 120 -14.28 12.92 -5.26
CA GLY A 120 -15.40 12.10 -5.71
C GLY A 120 -15.45 10.72 -5.06
N VAL A 121 -15.05 10.59 -3.79
CA VAL A 121 -15.07 9.30 -3.09
C VAL A 121 -16.50 8.96 -2.68
N GLU A 122 -17.03 7.90 -3.26
CA GLU A 122 -18.38 7.39 -2.99
C GLU A 122 -18.30 5.92 -2.57
N ALA A 123 -19.06 5.56 -1.54
CA ALA A 123 -19.16 4.18 -1.07
C ALA A 123 -20.57 3.64 -1.34
N ASP A 124 -20.65 2.59 -2.13
CA ASP A 124 -21.88 1.83 -2.35
C ASP A 124 -21.82 0.51 -1.58
N ALA A 125 -22.55 0.47 -0.47
CA ALA A 125 -22.61 -0.72 0.38
C ALA A 125 -23.32 -1.90 -0.29
N ALA A 126 -24.29 -1.64 -1.17
CA ALA A 126 -25.01 -2.69 -1.86
C ALA A 126 -24.14 -3.35 -2.93
N ALA A 127 -23.41 -2.56 -3.69
CA ALA A 127 -22.43 -3.04 -4.66
C ALA A 127 -21.12 -3.48 -4.02
N ARG A 128 -20.91 -3.21 -2.73
CA ARG A 128 -19.63 -3.43 -2.01
C ARG A 128 -18.46 -2.80 -2.74
N CYS A 129 -18.64 -1.58 -3.18
CA CYS A 129 -17.70 -0.86 -4.01
C CYS A 129 -17.43 0.52 -3.42
N VAL A 130 -16.18 0.95 -3.53
CA VAL A 130 -15.77 2.34 -3.30
C VAL A 130 -15.19 2.86 -4.60
N THR A 131 -15.71 3.97 -5.08
CA THR A 131 -15.23 4.65 -6.28
C THR A 131 -14.65 6.01 -5.92
N GLY A 132 -13.81 6.54 -6.76
CA GLY A 132 -13.19 7.84 -6.58
C GLY A 132 -12.08 8.04 -7.58
N TYR A 133 -11.49 9.21 -7.59
CA TYR A 133 -10.35 9.52 -8.43
C TYR A 133 -9.31 10.34 -7.67
N VAL A 134 -8.11 10.31 -8.17
CA VAL A 134 -6.99 11.09 -7.64
C VAL A 134 -6.60 12.12 -8.67
N ILE A 135 -6.57 13.38 -8.25
CA ILE A 135 -6.12 14.48 -9.09
C ILE A 135 -4.60 14.47 -9.10
N ARG A 136 -4.02 14.16 -10.23
CA ARG A 136 -2.57 14.22 -10.41
C ARG A 136 -2.20 15.55 -11.05
N ARG A 137 -1.62 16.45 -10.29
CA ARG A 137 -1.00 17.65 -10.85
C ARG A 137 0.32 17.23 -11.50
N SER A 138 0.39 17.27 -12.82
CA SER A 138 1.66 17.18 -13.51
C SER A 138 2.39 18.51 -13.29
N ASN A 139 3.45 18.51 -12.51
CA ASN A 139 4.40 19.61 -12.51
C ASN A 139 5.18 19.56 -13.84
N VAL A 140 4.53 19.93 -14.90
CA VAL A 140 5.23 20.34 -16.13
C VAL A 140 5.60 21.80 -15.89
N SER A 141 6.76 22.03 -15.31
CA SER A 141 7.41 23.35 -15.41
C SER A 141 7.71 23.59 -16.89
N GLN A 142 7.01 24.56 -17.46
CA GLN A 142 7.38 25.16 -18.74
C GLN A 142 8.74 25.83 -18.63
#